data_8251237699c9d84a0064704f8866c368
#
_entry.id   8251237699c9d84a0064704f8866c368
#
_cell.length_a   1.000
_cell.length_b   1.000
_cell.length_c   1.000
_cell.angle_alpha   90.00
_cell.angle_beta   90.00
_cell.angle_gamma   90.00
#
_symmetry.space_group_name_H-M   'P 1'
#
loop_
_entity.id
_entity.type
_entity.pdbx_description
1 polymer ?
#
loop_
_entity_poly.entity_id
_entity_poly.type
_entity_poly.pdbx_seq_one_letter_code
_entity_poly.pdbx_strand_id
1 'polypeptide(L)'
;MSNKTQVLVVDDEAAILRFLKPALEANNYEMTSAGTVAEATKRIAAESPDIVLLDLGLPDGDGKDVIKRTREWSDVPIIVLSARERETEKIESLDLGADDYINKPFNVGELLARMRTALRHRMQRKAEVPVLHVGNLEVDAVRHRATRAGTELKLTPKEFELLSFLSKHAGRVLTHRQILTAVWGPAHTEDTQYLRVYVGQLRQKVEERADDPRIILTEPGIGYRIAES
;
A
#
# COMPACT_ATOMS: atom_id res chain seq x y z
N MET A 1 -12.08 -24.88 12.69
CA MET A 1 -10.72 -24.48 13.06
C MET A 1 -10.52 -23.09 12.43
N SER A 2 -10.34 -22.05 13.24
CA SER A 2 -10.08 -20.70 12.70
C SER A 2 -8.70 -20.72 12.05
N ASN A 3 -8.65 -20.55 10.75
CA ASN A 3 -7.39 -20.51 10.00
C ASN A 3 -6.73 -19.17 10.34
N LYS A 4 -5.63 -19.19 11.11
CA LYS A 4 -4.89 -17.96 11.44
C LYS A 4 -4.26 -17.38 10.17
N THR A 5 -4.23 -16.07 10.07
CA THR A 5 -3.57 -15.36 8.97
C THR A 5 -2.05 -15.59 9.03
N GLN A 6 -1.47 -16.08 7.95
CA GLN A 6 -0.05 -16.45 7.85
C GLN A 6 0.80 -15.24 7.53
N VAL A 7 1.76 -14.93 8.40
CA VAL A 7 2.68 -13.79 8.25
C VAL A 7 4.11 -14.34 8.10
N LEU A 8 4.74 -14.04 6.98
CA LEU A 8 6.17 -14.26 6.81
C LEU A 8 6.94 -13.01 7.19
N VAL A 9 7.80 -13.10 8.21
CA VAL A 9 8.72 -12.02 8.60
C VAL A 9 10.09 -12.32 8.02
N VAL A 10 10.58 -11.45 7.16
CA VAL A 10 11.90 -11.55 6.52
C VAL A 10 12.83 -10.54 7.18
N ASP A 11 13.68 -11.00 8.06
CA ASP A 11 14.61 -10.18 8.84
C ASP A 11 15.69 -11.09 9.44
N ASP A 12 16.96 -10.71 9.36
CA ASP A 12 18.09 -11.49 9.92
C ASP A 12 18.33 -11.20 11.41
N GLU A 13 17.71 -10.12 11.92
CA GLU A 13 17.83 -9.73 13.32
C GLU A 13 16.94 -10.60 14.24
N ALA A 14 17.51 -11.55 14.97
CA ALA A 14 16.77 -12.36 15.94
C ALA A 14 16.02 -11.53 17.01
N ALA A 15 16.46 -10.29 17.28
CA ALA A 15 15.80 -9.37 18.21
C ALA A 15 14.43 -8.92 17.67
N ILE A 16 14.34 -8.56 16.39
CA ILE A 16 13.10 -8.17 15.72
C ILE A 16 12.12 -9.34 15.69
N LEU A 17 12.59 -10.53 15.34
CA LEU A 17 11.75 -11.74 15.30
C LEU A 17 11.15 -12.04 16.69
N ARG A 18 11.97 -11.98 17.74
CA ARG A 18 11.51 -12.17 19.14
C ARG A 18 10.53 -11.09 19.59
N PHE A 19 10.70 -9.87 19.14
CA PHE A 19 9.81 -8.76 19.46
C PHE A 19 8.45 -8.88 18.75
N LEU A 20 8.44 -9.25 17.48
CA LEU A 20 7.22 -9.33 16.67
C LEU A 20 6.37 -10.56 17.00
N LYS A 21 6.99 -11.72 17.28
CA LYS A 21 6.26 -12.98 17.46
C LYS A 21 5.13 -12.91 18.47
N PRO A 22 5.33 -12.51 19.74
CA PRO A 22 4.24 -12.45 20.72
C PRO A 22 3.16 -11.43 20.34
N ALA A 23 3.54 -10.32 19.71
CA ALA A 23 2.59 -9.29 19.28
C ALA A 23 1.69 -9.79 18.15
N LEU A 24 2.24 -10.50 17.18
CA LEU A 24 1.48 -11.10 16.07
C LEU A 24 0.57 -12.24 16.58
N GLU A 25 1.08 -13.15 17.40
CA GLU A 25 0.30 -14.25 17.96
C GLU A 25 -0.88 -13.76 18.81
N ALA A 26 -0.69 -12.71 19.62
CA ALA A 26 -1.76 -12.09 20.41
C ALA A 26 -2.87 -11.45 19.54
N ASN A 27 -2.59 -11.14 18.28
CA ASN A 27 -3.53 -10.57 17.31
C ASN A 27 -4.00 -11.58 16.26
N ASN A 28 -3.95 -12.88 16.57
CA ASN A 28 -4.46 -13.96 15.75
C ASN A 28 -3.72 -14.16 14.40
N TYR A 29 -2.45 -13.77 14.34
CA TYR A 29 -1.54 -14.09 13.25
C TYR A 29 -0.69 -15.31 13.59
N GLU A 30 -0.27 -16.05 12.58
CA GLU A 30 0.73 -17.13 12.71
C GLU A 30 1.99 -16.70 11.98
N MET A 31 3.11 -16.61 12.70
CA MET A 31 4.35 -16.08 12.19
C MET A 31 5.31 -17.20 11.78
N THR A 32 5.79 -17.13 10.54
CA THR A 32 7.00 -17.81 10.06
C THR A 32 8.08 -16.77 9.76
N SER A 33 9.35 -17.19 9.65
CA SER A 33 10.45 -16.23 9.43
C SER A 33 11.45 -16.74 8.40
N ALA A 34 12.13 -15.82 7.73
CA ALA A 34 13.26 -16.05 6.84
C ALA A 34 14.36 -15.02 7.14
N GLY A 35 15.61 -15.41 7.08
CA GLY A 35 16.75 -14.52 7.36
C GLY A 35 17.52 -14.08 6.11
N THR A 36 17.11 -14.50 4.91
CA THR A 36 17.83 -14.23 3.65
C THR A 36 16.86 -14.01 2.49
N VAL A 37 17.32 -13.34 1.43
CA VAL A 37 16.58 -13.17 0.16
C VAL A 37 16.21 -14.53 -0.44
N ALA A 38 17.16 -15.46 -0.46
CA ALA A 38 16.96 -16.79 -1.02
C ALA A 38 15.88 -17.58 -0.26
N GLU A 39 15.95 -17.58 1.07
CA GLU A 39 14.96 -18.24 1.93
C GLU A 39 13.58 -17.58 1.80
N ALA A 40 13.51 -16.26 1.84
CA ALA A 40 12.26 -15.51 1.69
C ALA A 40 11.55 -15.87 0.38
N THR A 41 12.26 -15.80 -0.75
CA THR A 41 11.70 -16.12 -2.07
C THR A 41 11.16 -17.55 -2.12
N LYS A 42 11.92 -18.51 -1.57
CA LYS A 42 11.52 -19.93 -1.51
C LYS A 42 10.27 -20.12 -0.64
N ARG A 43 10.22 -19.49 0.56
CA ARG A 43 9.08 -19.62 1.48
C ARG A 43 7.82 -18.97 0.92
N ILE A 44 7.93 -17.78 0.30
CA ILE A 44 6.78 -17.12 -0.33
C ILE A 44 6.15 -18.05 -1.37
N ALA A 45 6.97 -18.72 -2.19
CA ALA A 45 6.49 -19.63 -3.21
C ALA A 45 5.87 -20.91 -2.65
N ALA A 46 6.50 -21.49 -1.60
CA ALA A 46 6.09 -22.79 -1.06
C ALA A 46 4.91 -22.67 -0.08
N GLU A 47 4.90 -21.65 0.78
CA GLU A 47 3.96 -21.49 1.89
C GLU A 47 2.78 -20.57 1.56
N SER A 48 2.90 -19.73 0.49
CA SER A 48 1.86 -18.77 0.06
C SER A 48 1.30 -17.92 1.22
N PRO A 49 2.15 -17.19 1.97
CA PRO A 49 1.71 -16.42 3.13
C PRO A 49 0.64 -15.40 2.74
N ASP A 50 -0.15 -14.96 3.72
CA ASP A 50 -1.16 -13.94 3.50
C ASP A 50 -0.56 -12.54 3.40
N ILE A 51 0.57 -12.31 4.09
CA ILE A 51 1.31 -11.05 4.10
C ILE A 51 2.79 -11.29 4.39
N VAL A 52 3.65 -10.44 3.83
CA VAL A 52 5.11 -10.45 4.08
C VAL A 52 5.51 -9.14 4.74
N LEU A 53 6.25 -9.23 5.85
CA LEU A 53 6.97 -8.12 6.46
C LEU A 53 8.45 -8.29 6.07
N LEU A 54 9.03 -7.29 5.42
CA LEU A 54 10.32 -7.43 4.74
C LEU A 54 11.32 -6.38 5.19
N ASP A 55 12.44 -6.80 5.76
CA ASP A 55 13.60 -5.92 5.88
C ASP A 55 14.38 -5.86 4.55
N LEU A 56 14.98 -4.69 4.27
CA LEU A 56 15.80 -4.50 3.08
C LEU A 56 17.27 -4.88 3.29
N GLY A 57 17.73 -4.87 4.55
CA GLY A 57 19.12 -5.13 4.90
C GLY A 57 19.40 -6.59 5.17
N LEU A 58 19.31 -7.46 4.16
CA LEU A 58 19.55 -8.90 4.31
C LEU A 58 21.01 -9.28 4.02
N PRO A 59 21.54 -10.33 4.65
CA PRO A 59 22.98 -10.67 4.56
C PRO A 59 23.40 -11.19 3.18
N ASP A 60 22.47 -11.71 2.38
CA ASP A 60 22.75 -12.29 1.07
C ASP A 60 22.32 -11.39 -0.11
N GLY A 61 21.78 -10.18 0.16
CA GLY A 61 21.37 -9.26 -0.89
C GLY A 61 20.45 -8.14 -0.42
N ASP A 62 19.94 -7.35 -1.35
CA ASP A 62 18.97 -6.31 -1.06
C ASP A 62 17.55 -6.92 -1.03
N GLY A 63 16.78 -6.65 0.03
CA GLY A 63 15.39 -7.08 0.15
C GLY A 63 14.50 -6.63 -1.02
N LYS A 64 14.88 -5.57 -1.74
CA LYS A 64 14.19 -5.14 -2.98
C LYS A 64 14.14 -6.24 -4.05
N ASP A 65 15.10 -7.17 -4.05
CA ASP A 65 15.09 -8.32 -4.96
C ASP A 65 13.98 -9.32 -4.61
N VAL A 66 13.61 -9.43 -3.31
CA VAL A 66 12.44 -10.22 -2.90
C VAL A 66 11.18 -9.62 -3.50
N ILE A 67 11.03 -8.27 -3.47
CA ILE A 67 9.86 -7.59 -4.04
C ILE A 67 9.78 -7.88 -5.55
N LYS A 68 10.86 -7.60 -6.30
CA LYS A 68 10.92 -7.81 -7.76
C LYS A 68 10.52 -9.23 -8.14
N ARG A 69 11.20 -10.23 -7.58
CA ARG A 69 10.96 -11.64 -7.88
C ARG A 69 9.54 -12.07 -7.52
N THR A 70 9.04 -11.62 -6.36
CA THR A 70 7.68 -11.98 -5.92
C THR A 70 6.63 -11.39 -6.86
N ARG A 71 6.81 -10.17 -7.35
CA ARG A 71 5.84 -9.50 -8.23
C ARG A 71 5.75 -10.09 -9.63
N GLU A 72 6.70 -10.93 -10.05
CA GLU A 72 6.61 -11.67 -11.31
C GLU A 72 5.46 -12.69 -11.31
N TRP A 73 5.04 -13.19 -10.14
CA TRP A 73 4.07 -14.30 -10.03
C TRP A 73 3.07 -14.17 -8.88
N SER A 74 3.20 -13.20 -7.98
CA SER A 74 2.34 -13.06 -6.79
C SER A 74 2.00 -11.61 -6.47
N ASP A 75 0.76 -11.41 -6.04
CA ASP A 75 0.21 -10.16 -5.51
C ASP A 75 0.15 -10.13 -3.98
N VAL A 76 0.87 -11.04 -3.30
CA VAL A 76 0.93 -11.08 -1.83
C VAL A 76 1.32 -9.70 -1.28
N PRO A 77 0.60 -9.16 -0.28
CA PRO A 77 0.96 -7.87 0.31
C PRO A 77 2.37 -7.92 0.91
N ILE A 78 3.19 -6.91 0.62
CA ILE A 78 4.54 -6.75 1.14
C ILE A 78 4.64 -5.40 1.83
N ILE A 79 4.89 -5.40 3.15
CA ILE A 79 5.19 -4.20 3.93
C ILE A 79 6.69 -4.21 4.23
N VAL A 80 7.38 -3.15 3.79
CA VAL A 80 8.82 -3.00 4.06
C VAL A 80 9.02 -2.43 5.47
N LEU A 81 9.89 -3.06 6.26
CA LEU A 81 10.35 -2.60 7.57
C LEU A 81 11.83 -2.26 7.45
N SER A 82 12.23 -0.99 7.47
CA SER A 82 13.63 -0.66 7.25
C SER A 82 14.13 0.49 8.12
N ALA A 83 15.40 0.38 8.55
CA ALA A 83 16.12 1.46 9.20
C ALA A 83 16.69 2.51 8.23
N ARG A 84 16.51 2.28 6.92
CA ARG A 84 17.02 3.20 5.88
C ARG A 84 16.07 4.40 5.77
N GLU A 85 16.53 5.55 6.24
CA GLU A 85 15.73 6.80 6.25
C GLU A 85 15.70 7.52 4.89
N ARG A 86 16.39 7.01 3.87
CA ARG A 86 16.46 7.67 2.57
C ARG A 86 15.12 7.58 1.86
N GLU A 87 14.54 8.73 1.57
CA GLU A 87 13.30 8.88 0.83
C GLU A 87 13.34 8.14 -0.53
N THR A 88 14.50 8.14 -1.19
CA THR A 88 14.72 7.43 -2.45
C THR A 88 14.51 5.93 -2.33
N GLU A 89 14.96 5.30 -1.25
CA GLU A 89 14.79 3.85 -1.04
C GLU A 89 13.33 3.47 -0.76
N LYS A 90 12.62 4.35 -0.05
CA LYS A 90 11.18 4.19 0.18
C LYS A 90 10.43 4.26 -1.14
N ILE A 91 10.71 5.27 -1.98
CA ILE A 91 10.11 5.43 -3.30
C ILE A 91 10.41 4.21 -4.18
N GLU A 92 11.68 3.79 -4.27
CA GLU A 92 12.09 2.63 -5.05
C GLU A 92 11.33 1.36 -4.63
N SER A 93 11.23 1.10 -3.32
CA SER A 93 10.52 -0.09 -2.82
C SER A 93 9.04 -0.09 -3.20
N LEU A 94 8.38 1.07 -3.09
CA LEU A 94 6.99 1.24 -3.49
C LEU A 94 6.82 1.12 -5.01
N ASP A 95 7.72 1.69 -5.80
CA ASP A 95 7.71 1.58 -7.27
C ASP A 95 7.95 0.15 -7.75
N LEU A 96 8.74 -0.63 -7.02
CA LEU A 96 8.93 -2.06 -7.26
C LEU A 96 7.70 -2.90 -6.86
N GLY A 97 6.72 -2.31 -6.19
CA GLY A 97 5.46 -2.95 -5.87
C GLY A 97 5.29 -3.35 -4.41
N ALA A 98 6.08 -2.82 -3.47
CA ALA A 98 5.74 -2.90 -2.06
C ALA A 98 4.39 -2.21 -1.80
N ASP A 99 3.60 -2.75 -0.88
CA ASP A 99 2.27 -2.21 -0.56
C ASP A 99 2.32 -1.08 0.45
N ASP A 100 3.31 -1.10 1.34
CA ASP A 100 3.57 -0.03 2.32
C ASP A 100 5.02 -0.08 2.80
N TYR A 101 5.43 0.97 3.56
CA TYR A 101 6.77 1.12 4.11
C TYR A 101 6.71 1.70 5.51
N ILE A 102 7.43 1.10 6.45
CA ILE A 102 7.52 1.52 7.86
C ILE A 102 8.98 1.70 8.24
N ASN A 103 9.32 2.87 8.81
CA ASN A 103 10.66 3.12 9.33
C ASN A 103 10.86 2.40 10.68
N LYS A 104 12.02 1.78 10.86
CA LYS A 104 12.50 1.32 12.18
C LYS A 104 13.14 2.53 12.92
N PRO A 105 12.88 2.74 14.23
CA PRO A 105 12.01 1.94 15.09
C PRO A 105 10.51 2.25 14.87
N PHE A 106 9.65 1.24 14.95
CA PHE A 106 8.21 1.35 14.73
C PHE A 106 7.37 0.94 15.94
N ASN A 107 6.15 1.41 15.98
CA ASN A 107 5.14 1.01 16.97
C ASN A 107 4.38 -0.22 16.47
N VAL A 108 4.19 -1.23 17.35
CA VAL A 108 3.42 -2.45 17.01
C VAL A 108 1.99 -2.11 16.59
N GLY A 109 1.35 -1.13 17.22
CA GLY A 109 0.00 -0.71 16.86
C GLY A 109 -0.08 -0.17 15.42
N GLU A 110 0.92 0.63 15.00
CA GLU A 110 1.03 1.11 13.62
C GLU A 110 1.22 -0.05 12.64
N LEU A 111 2.16 -0.96 12.93
CA LEU A 111 2.40 -2.13 12.10
C LEU A 111 1.13 -2.96 11.90
N LEU A 112 0.43 -3.28 12.99
CA LEU A 112 -0.82 -4.05 12.93
C LEU A 112 -1.93 -3.32 12.15
N ALA A 113 -2.03 -2.01 12.25
CA ALA A 113 -2.97 -1.23 11.46
C ALA A 113 -2.67 -1.34 9.96
N ARG A 114 -1.42 -1.16 9.55
CA ARG A 114 -0.97 -1.28 8.16
C ARG A 114 -1.13 -2.70 7.62
N MET A 115 -0.86 -3.71 8.43
CA MET A 115 -1.12 -5.11 8.06
C MET A 115 -2.60 -5.38 7.77
N ARG A 116 -3.50 -4.91 8.65
CA ARG A 116 -4.96 -5.05 8.42
C ARG A 116 -5.38 -4.38 7.10
N THR A 117 -4.84 -3.21 6.83
CA THR A 117 -5.03 -2.48 5.58
C THR A 117 -4.62 -3.29 4.37
N ALA A 118 -3.38 -3.76 4.33
CA ALA A 118 -2.84 -4.51 3.20
C ALA A 118 -3.62 -5.82 2.95
N LEU A 119 -4.02 -6.52 4.01
CA LEU A 119 -4.83 -7.74 3.92
C LEU A 119 -6.24 -7.48 3.39
N ARG A 120 -6.88 -6.39 3.83
CA ARG A 120 -8.21 -6.01 3.32
C ARG A 120 -8.16 -5.70 1.83
N HIS A 121 -7.13 -5.00 1.36
CA HIS A 121 -6.94 -4.72 -0.08
C HIS A 121 -6.79 -5.97 -0.92
N ARG A 122 -6.04 -6.97 -0.42
CA ARG A 122 -5.93 -8.26 -1.10
C ARG A 122 -7.30 -8.95 -1.24
N MET A 123 -8.12 -8.91 -0.18
CA MET A 123 -9.46 -9.48 -0.22
C MET A 123 -10.38 -8.73 -1.20
N GLN A 124 -10.33 -7.41 -1.22
CA GLN A 124 -11.13 -6.58 -2.12
C GLN A 124 -10.75 -6.79 -3.59
N ARG A 125 -9.46 -6.91 -3.92
CA ARG A 125 -9.01 -7.25 -5.28
C ARG A 125 -9.54 -8.60 -5.76
N LYS A 126 -9.66 -9.59 -4.87
CA LYS A 126 -10.20 -10.91 -5.20
C LYS A 126 -11.74 -10.90 -5.36
N ALA A 127 -12.42 -9.94 -4.77
CA ALA A 127 -13.87 -9.88 -4.73
C ALA A 127 -14.53 -9.10 -5.88
N GLU A 128 -13.74 -8.42 -6.77
CA GLU A 128 -14.25 -7.54 -7.84
C GLU A 128 -15.43 -6.67 -7.34
N VAL A 129 -15.19 -5.78 -6.36
CA VAL A 129 -16.24 -4.88 -5.88
C VAL A 129 -16.33 -3.70 -6.85
N PRO A 130 -17.43 -3.58 -7.63
CA PRO A 130 -17.56 -2.52 -8.63
C PRO A 130 -17.71 -1.13 -8.02
N VAL A 131 -18.08 -1.04 -6.73
CA VAL A 131 -18.24 0.21 -5.99
C VAL A 131 -17.23 0.26 -4.85
N LEU A 132 -16.37 1.26 -4.86
CA LEU A 132 -15.35 1.49 -3.84
C LEU A 132 -15.86 2.53 -2.84
N HIS A 133 -15.75 2.24 -1.55
CA HIS A 133 -16.16 3.12 -0.47
C HIS A 133 -14.94 3.67 0.26
N VAL A 134 -14.92 4.99 0.50
CA VAL A 134 -13.91 5.68 1.30
C VAL A 134 -14.64 6.70 2.19
N GLY A 135 -14.92 6.34 3.42
CA GLY A 135 -15.79 7.14 4.29
C GLY A 135 -17.18 7.34 3.67
N ASN A 136 -17.57 8.58 3.43
CA ASN A 136 -18.83 8.94 2.78
C ASN A 136 -18.73 9.09 1.25
N LEU A 137 -17.57 8.75 0.68
CA LEU A 137 -17.32 8.75 -0.76
C LEU A 137 -17.56 7.35 -1.34
N GLU A 138 -18.34 7.29 -2.40
CA GLU A 138 -18.58 6.07 -3.19
C GLU A 138 -18.10 6.30 -4.62
N VAL A 139 -17.31 5.35 -5.15
CA VAL A 139 -16.79 5.41 -6.51
C VAL A 139 -17.17 4.14 -7.25
N ASP A 140 -18.11 4.26 -8.18
CA ASP A 140 -18.55 3.19 -9.08
C ASP A 140 -17.74 3.26 -10.38
N ALA A 141 -16.74 2.39 -10.48
CA ALA A 141 -15.86 2.33 -11.65
C ALA A 141 -16.58 1.84 -12.92
N VAL A 142 -17.62 1.02 -12.77
CA VAL A 142 -18.38 0.47 -13.91
C VAL A 142 -19.31 1.52 -14.50
N ARG A 143 -20.01 2.28 -13.64
CA ARG A 143 -20.94 3.33 -14.07
C ARG A 143 -20.28 4.68 -14.31
N HIS A 144 -18.96 4.78 -14.09
CA HIS A 144 -18.21 6.04 -14.14
C HIS A 144 -18.84 7.16 -13.29
N ARG A 145 -19.26 6.81 -12.07
CA ARG A 145 -20.00 7.69 -11.17
C ARG A 145 -19.32 7.73 -9.81
N ALA A 146 -19.23 8.92 -9.24
CA ALA A 146 -18.80 9.10 -7.85
C ALA A 146 -19.85 9.92 -7.09
N THR A 147 -20.13 9.52 -5.83
CA THR A 147 -21.03 10.25 -4.94
C THR A 147 -20.34 10.52 -3.62
N ARG A 148 -20.70 11.62 -2.96
CA ARG A 148 -20.31 11.94 -1.60
C ARG A 148 -21.54 12.19 -0.76
N ALA A 149 -21.71 11.43 0.31
CA ALA A 149 -22.92 11.46 1.15
C ALA A 149 -24.22 11.38 0.31
N GLY A 150 -24.23 10.52 -0.72
CA GLY A 150 -25.35 10.33 -1.64
C GLY A 150 -25.51 11.40 -2.73
N THR A 151 -24.72 12.47 -2.72
CA THR A 151 -24.75 13.53 -3.75
C THR A 151 -23.71 13.24 -4.82
N GLU A 152 -24.15 13.26 -6.10
CA GLU A 152 -23.27 13.00 -7.24
C GLU A 152 -22.24 14.11 -7.44
N LEU A 153 -20.99 13.70 -7.62
CA LEU A 153 -19.85 14.60 -7.87
C LEU A 153 -19.69 14.85 -9.37
N LYS A 154 -19.60 16.12 -9.76
CA LYS A 154 -19.30 16.50 -11.14
C LYS A 154 -17.78 16.46 -11.37
N LEU A 155 -17.30 15.32 -11.80
CA LEU A 155 -15.89 15.09 -12.11
C LEU A 155 -15.65 15.13 -13.62
N THR A 156 -14.53 15.70 -14.05
CA THR A 156 -14.04 15.51 -15.42
C THR A 156 -13.54 14.06 -15.60
N PRO A 157 -13.41 13.56 -16.84
CA PRO A 157 -12.89 12.20 -17.06
C PRO A 157 -11.56 11.93 -16.36
N LYS A 158 -10.62 12.87 -16.39
CA LYS A 158 -9.31 12.71 -15.74
C LYS A 158 -9.37 12.77 -14.22
N GLU A 159 -10.23 13.60 -13.64
CA GLU A 159 -10.49 13.61 -12.21
C GLU A 159 -11.11 12.29 -11.75
N PHE A 160 -12.03 11.73 -12.54
CA PHE A 160 -12.64 10.45 -12.24
C PHE A 160 -11.61 9.30 -12.33
N GLU A 161 -10.76 9.26 -13.37
CA GLU A 161 -9.69 8.29 -13.50
C GLU A 161 -8.73 8.35 -12.30
N LEU A 162 -8.31 9.55 -11.90
CA LEU A 162 -7.46 9.77 -10.75
C LEU A 162 -8.12 9.28 -9.45
N LEU A 163 -9.37 9.68 -9.20
CA LEU A 163 -10.12 9.26 -8.02
C LEU A 163 -10.30 7.74 -7.98
N SER A 164 -10.70 7.15 -9.10
CA SER A 164 -10.90 5.70 -9.23
C SER A 164 -9.60 4.94 -8.96
N PHE A 165 -8.46 5.41 -9.52
CA PHE A 165 -7.17 4.81 -9.29
C PHE A 165 -6.74 4.89 -7.82
N LEU A 166 -6.87 6.07 -7.20
CA LEU A 166 -6.55 6.24 -5.78
C LEU A 166 -7.46 5.39 -4.88
N SER A 167 -8.77 5.37 -5.15
CA SER A 167 -9.76 4.60 -4.37
C SER A 167 -9.52 3.08 -4.46
N LYS A 168 -9.13 2.59 -5.64
CA LYS A 168 -8.74 1.18 -5.83
C LYS A 168 -7.55 0.76 -4.97
N HIS A 169 -6.73 1.72 -4.56
CA HIS A 169 -5.55 1.51 -3.73
C HIS A 169 -5.67 2.23 -2.37
N ALA A 170 -6.92 2.43 -1.88
CA ALA A 170 -7.17 3.14 -0.63
C ALA A 170 -6.31 2.61 0.52
N GLY A 171 -5.76 3.49 1.36
CA GLY A 171 -4.83 3.16 2.44
C GLY A 171 -3.38 2.92 2.04
N ARG A 172 -3.09 2.72 0.74
CA ARG A 172 -1.70 2.56 0.26
C ARG A 172 -1.10 3.92 -0.10
N VAL A 173 0.18 4.07 0.17
CA VAL A 173 0.97 5.18 -0.36
C VAL A 173 1.28 4.90 -1.82
N LEU A 174 0.86 5.81 -2.70
CA LEU A 174 1.17 5.76 -4.13
C LEU A 174 2.16 6.86 -4.48
N THR A 175 3.25 6.48 -5.15
CA THR A 175 4.24 7.47 -5.58
C THR A 175 3.69 8.36 -6.69
N HIS A 176 4.24 9.57 -6.85
CA HIS A 176 3.89 10.44 -7.97
C HIS A 176 3.99 9.70 -9.31
N ARG A 177 5.06 8.92 -9.49
CA ARG A 177 5.32 8.14 -10.69
C ARG A 177 4.24 7.08 -10.94
N GLN A 178 3.87 6.31 -9.92
CA GLN A 178 2.81 5.30 -10.04
C GLN A 178 1.48 5.93 -10.49
N ILE A 179 1.10 7.06 -9.87
CA ILE A 179 -0.15 7.76 -10.19
C ILE A 179 -0.09 8.33 -11.61
N LEU A 180 1.00 9.01 -11.97
CA LEU A 180 1.17 9.62 -13.30
C LEU A 180 1.17 8.56 -14.40
N THR A 181 1.90 7.46 -14.22
CA THR A 181 1.93 6.34 -15.15
C THR A 181 0.55 5.74 -15.37
N ALA A 182 -0.20 5.50 -14.28
CA ALA A 182 -1.51 4.85 -14.35
C ALA A 182 -2.59 5.73 -15.00
N VAL A 183 -2.59 7.03 -14.73
CA VAL A 183 -3.66 7.94 -15.17
C VAL A 183 -3.33 8.67 -16.47
N TRP A 184 -2.07 9.01 -16.72
CA TRP A 184 -1.63 9.77 -17.91
C TRP A 184 -0.71 8.99 -18.84
N GLY A 185 -0.22 7.83 -18.38
CA GLY A 185 0.69 6.99 -19.17
C GLY A 185 2.17 7.28 -18.92
N PRO A 186 3.06 6.40 -19.42
CA PRO A 186 4.50 6.41 -19.10
C PRO A 186 5.25 7.65 -19.59
N ALA A 187 4.70 8.41 -20.54
CA ALA A 187 5.33 9.64 -21.03
C ALA A 187 5.25 10.81 -20.03
N HIS A 188 4.41 10.72 -18.99
CA HIS A 188 4.11 11.81 -18.06
C HIS A 188 4.68 11.60 -16.66
N THR A 189 5.61 10.67 -16.46
CA THR A 189 6.11 10.26 -15.15
C THR A 189 6.76 11.38 -14.32
N GLU A 190 7.24 12.43 -14.97
CA GLU A 190 7.91 13.57 -14.32
C GLU A 190 6.99 14.77 -14.09
N ASP A 191 5.73 14.72 -14.55
CA ASP A 191 4.81 15.86 -14.55
C ASP A 191 4.15 16.06 -13.16
N THR A 192 4.94 16.06 -12.10
CA THR A 192 4.45 16.12 -10.70
C THR A 192 3.66 17.39 -10.39
N GLN A 193 3.99 18.53 -11.02
CA GLN A 193 3.24 19.77 -10.86
C GLN A 193 1.83 19.65 -11.44
N TYR A 194 1.70 18.96 -12.57
CA TYR A 194 0.40 18.70 -13.19
C TYR A 194 -0.49 17.84 -12.28
N LEU A 195 0.09 16.78 -11.71
CA LEU A 195 -0.61 15.94 -10.72
C LEU A 195 -1.09 16.76 -9.51
N ARG A 196 -0.25 17.66 -8.97
CA ARG A 196 -0.63 18.53 -7.85
C ARG A 196 -1.85 19.39 -8.14
N VAL A 197 -1.96 19.93 -9.36
CA VAL A 197 -3.12 20.71 -9.78
C VAL A 197 -4.39 19.85 -9.76
N TYR A 198 -4.34 18.65 -10.34
CA TYR A 198 -5.48 17.73 -10.36
C TYR A 198 -5.89 17.26 -8.96
N VAL A 199 -4.93 16.96 -8.09
CA VAL A 199 -5.22 16.63 -6.70
C VAL A 199 -5.87 17.79 -5.98
N GLY A 200 -5.42 19.03 -6.21
CA GLY A 200 -6.04 20.24 -5.66
C GLY A 200 -7.48 20.40 -6.12
N GLN A 201 -7.75 20.26 -7.42
CA GLN A 201 -9.10 20.32 -7.99
C GLN A 201 -10.01 19.21 -7.45
N LEU A 202 -9.46 17.99 -7.34
CA LEU A 202 -10.21 16.84 -6.83
C LEU A 202 -10.58 17.04 -5.36
N ARG A 203 -9.66 17.55 -4.53
CA ARG A 203 -9.92 17.89 -3.12
C ARG A 203 -11.08 18.88 -2.96
N GLN A 204 -11.15 19.90 -3.81
CA GLN A 204 -12.28 20.85 -3.77
C GLN A 204 -13.64 20.19 -3.97
N LYS A 205 -13.69 19.01 -4.58
CA LYS A 205 -14.94 18.28 -4.87
C LYS A 205 -15.23 17.18 -3.86
N VAL A 206 -14.19 16.47 -3.37
CA VAL A 206 -14.35 15.29 -2.53
C VAL A 206 -14.19 15.56 -1.03
N GLU A 207 -13.44 16.61 -0.66
CA GLU A 207 -13.19 16.96 0.75
C GLU A 207 -14.30 17.86 1.33
N GLU A 208 -14.45 17.86 2.63
CA GLU A 208 -15.26 18.91 3.31
C GLU A 208 -14.54 20.25 3.30
N ARG A 209 -13.22 20.18 3.52
CA ARG A 209 -12.31 21.30 3.51
C ARG A 209 -11.08 20.93 2.70
N ALA A 210 -10.88 21.55 1.56
CA ALA A 210 -9.75 21.28 0.67
C ALA A 210 -8.39 21.68 1.27
N ASP A 211 -8.39 22.63 2.22
CA ASP A 211 -7.23 23.09 2.98
C ASP A 211 -6.87 22.20 4.16
N ASP A 212 -7.79 21.35 4.62
CA ASP A 212 -7.59 20.33 5.66
C ASP A 212 -8.08 18.96 5.15
N PRO A 213 -7.37 18.35 4.18
CA PRO A 213 -7.83 17.15 3.50
C PRO A 213 -7.78 15.93 4.41
N ARG A 214 -8.87 15.15 4.42
CA ARG A 214 -9.01 13.91 5.20
C ARG A 214 -9.21 12.68 4.33
N ILE A 215 -9.57 12.86 3.07
CA ILE A 215 -9.78 11.77 2.11
C ILE A 215 -8.51 11.55 1.28
N ILE A 216 -7.98 12.61 0.63
CA ILE A 216 -6.76 12.50 -0.17
C ILE A 216 -5.60 13.11 0.61
N LEU A 217 -4.80 12.27 1.24
CA LEU A 217 -3.67 12.66 2.08
C LEU A 217 -2.41 12.84 1.23
N THR A 218 -1.58 13.81 1.60
CA THR A 218 -0.24 13.99 1.00
C THR A 218 0.79 13.22 1.82
N GLU A 219 1.60 12.42 1.14
CA GLU A 219 2.83 11.85 1.70
C GLU A 219 4.01 12.68 1.17
N PRO A 220 4.58 13.56 2.01
CA PRO A 220 5.56 14.55 1.57
C PRO A 220 6.74 13.91 0.83
N GLY A 221 7.09 14.48 -0.33
CA GLY A 221 8.16 13.99 -1.18
C GLY A 221 7.87 12.71 -1.97
N ILE A 222 6.84 11.94 -1.61
CA ILE A 222 6.57 10.61 -2.16
C ILE A 222 5.38 10.63 -3.12
N GLY A 223 4.22 11.10 -2.66
CA GLY A 223 3.00 11.04 -3.45
C GLY A 223 1.74 11.26 -2.63
N TYR A 224 0.75 10.43 -2.87
CA TYR A 224 -0.56 10.56 -2.25
C TYR A 224 -1.10 9.21 -1.76
N ARG A 225 -2.00 9.29 -0.79
CA ARG A 225 -2.77 8.17 -0.28
C ARG A 225 -4.22 8.60 -0.12
N ILE A 226 -5.17 7.77 -0.50
CA ILE A 226 -6.55 7.96 -0.09
C ILE A 226 -6.76 7.32 1.29
N ALA A 227 -7.47 8.00 2.17
CA ALA A 227 -7.77 7.50 3.49
C ALA A 227 -8.60 6.21 3.41
N GLU A 228 -8.58 5.45 4.49
CA GLU A 228 -9.45 4.29 4.66
C GLU A 228 -10.76 4.68 5.34
N SER A 229 -11.77 3.85 5.10
CA SER A 229 -13.08 3.92 5.77
C SER A 229 -12.97 3.44 7.21
#